data_95006f366a61ea2947b4e47987f27084
#
_entry.id   95006f366a61ea2947b4e47987f27084
#
_cell.length_a   1.000
_cell.length_b   1.000
_cell.length_c   1.000
_cell.angle_alpha   90.00
_cell.angle_beta   90.00
_cell.angle_gamma   90.00
#
_symmetry.space_group_name_H-M   'P 1'
#
loop_
_entity.id
_entity.type
_entity.pdbx_description
1 polymer ?
#
loop_
_entity_poly.entity_id
_entity_poly.type
_entity_poly.pdbx_seq_one_letter_code
_entity_poly.pdbx_strand_id
1 'polypeptide(L)'
;MYCVTIFDEHYDKIKRLGYEPVGLGNNIFSKKFITDNTQKNISFKNAYYGEYTFHYWLWKNKIINAEEEWIGFCQYRKHWFNKKQELKITNLNELNNQVIKEIPKNY
;
A
#
# COMPACT_ATOMS: atom_id res chain seq x y z
N MET A 1 -6.25 -4.07 -0.70
CA MET A 1 -4.96 -3.65 -1.34
C MET A 1 -4.23 -2.69 -0.41
N TYR A 2 -2.95 -2.92 -0.21
CA TYR A 2 -2.09 -2.11 0.65
C TYR A 2 -1.39 -1.02 -0.17
N CYS A 3 -1.37 0.20 0.34
CA CYS A 3 -0.68 1.32 -0.28
C CYS A 3 0.41 1.86 0.64
N VAL A 4 1.65 1.72 0.23
CA VAL A 4 2.82 2.04 1.04
C VAL A 4 3.28 3.49 0.86
N THR A 5 3.73 4.09 1.96
CA THR A 5 4.33 5.42 1.97
C THR A 5 5.33 5.56 3.12
N ILE A 6 6.20 6.55 3.02
CA ILE A 6 7.07 6.97 4.13
C ILE A 6 6.61 8.31 4.76
N PHE A 7 5.52 8.89 4.26
CA PHE A 7 5.04 10.20 4.67
C PHE A 7 3.68 10.13 5.37
N ASP A 8 3.62 10.67 6.57
CA ASP A 8 2.42 10.71 7.39
C ASP A 8 1.26 11.47 6.74
N GLU A 9 1.55 12.55 6.03
CA GLU A 9 0.55 13.38 5.35
C GLU A 9 -0.21 12.67 4.24
N HIS A 10 0.24 11.53 3.77
CA HIS A 10 -0.43 10.77 2.71
C HIS A 10 -1.62 9.94 3.19
N TYR A 11 -1.84 9.84 4.50
CA TYR A 11 -2.88 8.98 5.07
C TYR A 11 -4.27 9.23 4.48
N ASP A 12 -4.72 10.49 4.50
CA ASP A 12 -6.07 10.84 4.06
C ASP A 12 -6.27 10.57 2.57
N LYS A 13 -5.28 10.88 1.74
CA LYS A 13 -5.31 10.59 0.31
C LYS A 13 -5.44 9.08 0.05
N ILE A 14 -4.64 8.27 0.74
CA ILE A 14 -4.65 6.82 0.59
C ILE A 14 -6.00 6.26 1.00
N LYS A 15 -6.55 6.72 2.12
CA LYS A 15 -7.90 6.30 2.58
C LYS A 15 -8.99 6.70 1.60
N ARG A 16 -8.94 7.89 1.05
CA ARG A 16 -9.91 8.36 0.04
C ARG A 16 -9.86 7.53 -1.24
N LEU A 17 -8.70 6.98 -1.60
CA LEU A 17 -8.56 6.08 -2.73
C LEU A 17 -9.06 4.65 -2.43
N GLY A 18 -9.45 4.36 -1.19
CA GLY A 18 -9.97 3.06 -0.78
C GLY A 18 -8.90 2.01 -0.49
N TYR A 19 -7.67 2.44 -0.26
CA TYR A 19 -6.56 1.56 0.09
C TYR A 19 -6.32 1.49 1.60
N GLU A 20 -5.62 0.43 2.03
CA GLU A 20 -5.08 0.34 3.38
C GLU A 20 -3.74 1.07 3.47
N PRO A 21 -3.64 2.14 4.28
CA PRO A 21 -2.39 2.89 4.42
C PRO A 21 -1.34 2.09 5.18
N VAL A 22 -0.13 2.03 4.62
CA VAL A 22 1.02 1.36 5.22
C VAL A 22 2.19 2.34 5.34
N GLY A 23 2.65 2.54 6.56
CA GLY A 23 3.81 3.37 6.86
C GLY A 23 5.08 2.54 6.94
N LEU A 24 6.09 2.89 6.15
CA LEU A 24 7.33 2.14 6.03
C LEU A 24 8.47 2.73 6.85
N GLY A 25 9.32 1.85 7.34
CA GLY A 25 10.58 2.23 7.95
C GLY A 25 10.42 2.81 9.36
N ASN A 26 11.45 3.50 9.82
CA ASN A 26 11.49 4.11 11.16
C ASN A 26 10.93 5.54 11.18
N ASN A 27 10.02 5.85 10.26
CA ASN A 27 9.35 7.14 10.25
C ASN A 27 8.26 7.20 11.33
N ILE A 28 7.93 8.42 11.75
CA ILE A 28 6.88 8.64 12.74
C ILE A 28 5.55 8.84 12.02
N PHE A 29 4.55 8.05 12.40
CA PHE A 29 3.21 8.13 11.84
C PHE A 29 2.20 8.50 12.95
N SER A 30 1.49 9.62 12.78
CA SER A 30 0.50 10.12 13.73
C SER A 30 -0.89 9.52 13.53
N LYS A 31 -1.13 8.90 12.37
CA LYS A 31 -2.42 8.27 12.01
C LYS A 31 -2.36 6.76 12.18
N LYS A 32 -3.51 6.11 11.95
CA LYS A 32 -3.64 4.66 12.11
C LYS A 32 -3.10 3.89 10.90
N PHE A 33 -1.85 4.11 10.58
CA PHE A 33 -1.16 3.30 9.59
C PHE A 33 -0.93 1.88 10.11
N ILE A 34 -0.94 0.90 9.20
CA ILE A 34 -0.22 -0.35 9.42
C ILE A 34 1.26 -0.03 9.25
N THR A 35 2.10 -0.44 10.18
CA THR A 35 3.54 -0.16 10.12
C THR A 35 4.35 -1.44 10.09
N ASP A 36 5.51 -1.40 9.44
CA ASP A 36 6.40 -2.56 9.30
C ASP A 36 7.52 -2.60 10.33
N ASN A 37 7.47 -1.76 11.37
CA ASN A 37 8.49 -1.60 12.39
C ASN A 37 8.17 -2.30 13.72
N THR A 38 7.19 -3.18 13.73
CA THR A 38 6.79 -3.96 14.90
C THR A 38 7.18 -5.41 14.77
N GLN A 39 7.25 -6.15 15.89
CA GLN A 39 7.54 -7.58 15.89
C GLN A 39 8.81 -7.91 15.08
N LYS A 40 8.80 -9.01 14.33
CA LYS A 40 9.91 -9.36 13.44
C LYS A 40 9.91 -8.42 12.23
N ASN A 41 10.94 -7.60 12.11
CA ASN A 41 10.99 -6.58 11.07
C ASN A 41 12.41 -6.27 10.64
N ILE A 42 12.51 -5.68 9.46
CA ILE A 42 13.73 -5.10 8.91
C ILE A 42 13.49 -3.64 8.48
N SER A 43 12.60 -2.95 9.17
CA SER A 43 12.22 -1.57 8.83
C SER A 43 13.41 -0.61 8.80
N PHE A 44 14.44 -0.85 9.61
CA PHE A 44 15.66 -0.07 9.61
C PHE A 44 16.45 -0.15 8.28
N LYS A 45 16.16 -1.15 7.46
CA LYS A 45 16.74 -1.32 6.12
C LYS A 45 15.92 -0.71 5.00
N ASN A 46 14.87 0.03 5.33
CA ASN A 46 13.94 0.59 4.34
C ASN A 46 14.65 1.48 3.30
N ALA A 47 15.68 2.22 3.69
CA ALA A 47 16.45 3.05 2.78
C ALA A 47 17.07 2.25 1.62
N TYR A 48 17.34 0.97 1.82
CA TYR A 48 17.96 0.08 0.82
C TYR A 48 16.93 -0.80 0.11
N TYR A 49 15.95 -1.31 0.84
CA TYR A 49 14.99 -2.30 0.33
C TYR A 49 13.62 -1.73 -0.01
N GLY A 50 13.33 -0.47 0.34
CA GLY A 50 12.06 0.17 0.03
C GLY A 50 10.87 -0.63 0.56
N GLU A 51 9.87 -0.83 -0.28
CA GLU A 51 8.64 -1.54 0.08
C GLU A 51 8.84 -2.99 0.52
N TYR A 52 9.96 -3.60 0.20
CA TYR A 52 10.23 -4.99 0.59
C TYR A 52 10.35 -5.16 2.11
N THR A 53 10.60 -4.13 2.87
CA THR A 53 10.54 -4.20 4.33
C THR A 53 9.14 -4.53 4.83
N PHE A 54 8.10 -4.07 4.15
CA PHE A 54 6.71 -4.42 4.44
C PHE A 54 6.39 -5.86 4.02
N HIS A 55 6.84 -6.30 2.86
CA HIS A 55 6.66 -7.68 2.40
C HIS A 55 7.29 -8.67 3.36
N TYR A 56 8.49 -8.37 3.85
CA TYR A 56 9.16 -9.15 4.87
C TYR A 56 8.35 -9.24 6.16
N TRP A 57 7.82 -8.10 6.62
CA TRP A 57 7.03 -8.01 7.85
C TRP A 57 5.75 -8.86 7.76
N LEU A 58 5.04 -8.79 6.66
CA LEU A 58 3.85 -9.62 6.42
C LEU A 58 4.18 -11.11 6.49
N TRP A 59 5.24 -11.49 5.80
CA TRP A 59 5.67 -12.90 5.73
C TRP A 59 6.15 -13.42 7.08
N LYS A 60 7.05 -12.72 7.73
CA LYS A 60 7.68 -13.19 8.99
C LYS A 60 6.70 -13.24 10.16
N ASN A 61 5.72 -12.40 10.19
CA ASN A 61 4.75 -12.35 11.28
C ASN A 61 3.45 -13.10 10.95
N LYS A 62 3.40 -13.78 9.82
CA LYS A 62 2.25 -14.57 9.35
C LYS A 62 0.95 -13.78 9.37
N ILE A 63 1.02 -12.52 9.00
CA ILE A 63 -0.13 -11.62 8.95
C ILE A 63 -1.11 -12.03 7.86
N ILE A 64 -0.61 -12.69 6.82
CA ILE A 64 -1.40 -13.17 5.69
C ILE A 64 -1.51 -14.69 5.75
N ASN A 65 -2.71 -15.17 5.47
CA ASN A 65 -2.97 -16.59 5.28
C ASN A 65 -2.73 -16.95 3.81
N ALA A 66 -1.69 -17.75 3.57
CA ALA A 66 -1.29 -18.13 2.21
C ALA A 66 -2.33 -18.94 1.43
N GLU A 67 -3.33 -19.48 2.11
CA GLU A 67 -4.39 -20.28 1.50
C GLU A 67 -5.57 -19.43 0.99
N GLU A 68 -5.63 -18.15 1.34
CA GLU A 68 -6.82 -17.37 1.07
C GLU A 68 -6.67 -16.51 -0.17
N GLU A 69 -6.36 -15.31 -0.12
CA GLU A 69 -6.64 -14.41 -1.22
C GLU A 69 -5.38 -13.78 -1.80
N TRP A 70 -5.53 -13.25 -2.98
CA TRP A 70 -4.55 -12.39 -3.58
C TRP A 70 -4.35 -11.13 -2.72
N ILE A 71 -3.11 -10.70 -2.57
CA ILE A 71 -2.77 -9.47 -1.88
C ILE A 71 -2.22 -8.48 -2.89
N GLY A 72 -2.80 -7.30 -2.93
CA GLY A 72 -2.37 -6.24 -3.82
C GLY A 72 -1.51 -5.22 -3.08
N PHE A 73 -0.50 -4.72 -3.77
CA PHE A 73 0.40 -3.69 -3.28
C PHE A 73 0.49 -2.55 -4.29
N CYS A 74 0.49 -1.33 -3.79
CA CYS A 74 0.80 -0.15 -4.58
C CYS A 74 1.56 0.87 -3.73
N GLN A 75 2.07 1.91 -4.36
CA GLN A 75 2.74 3.02 -3.68
C GLN A 75 1.85 4.25 -3.74
N TYR A 76 2.08 5.23 -2.87
CA TYR A 76 1.27 6.44 -2.78
C TYR A 76 1.18 7.23 -4.10
N ARG A 77 2.09 7.04 -5.02
CA ARG A 77 2.11 7.69 -6.35
C ARG A 77 2.11 6.72 -7.53
N LYS A 78 2.03 5.40 -7.27
CA LYS A 78 1.99 4.37 -8.31
C LYS A 78 0.83 3.43 -8.02
N HIS A 79 -0.16 3.43 -8.89
CA HIS A 79 -1.40 2.67 -8.71
C HIS A 79 -1.65 1.77 -9.91
N TRP A 80 -2.47 0.74 -9.69
CA TRP A 80 -2.93 -0.13 -10.74
C TRP A 80 -4.16 0.45 -11.41
N PHE A 81 -4.19 0.48 -12.73
CA PHE A 81 -5.29 1.02 -13.52
C PHE A 81 -5.88 -0.02 -14.44
N ASN A 82 -7.15 0.19 -14.84
CA ASN A 82 -7.78 -0.63 -15.85
C ASN A 82 -7.17 -0.27 -17.23
N LYS A 83 -6.72 -1.28 -17.96
CA LYS A 83 -6.03 -1.13 -19.24
C LYS A 83 -6.81 -0.41 -20.35
N LYS A 84 -8.12 -0.31 -20.22
CA LYS A 84 -9.00 0.17 -21.29
C LYS A 84 -9.19 1.68 -21.35
N GLN A 85 -8.52 2.43 -20.48
CA GLN A 85 -8.72 3.87 -20.38
C GLN A 85 -7.44 4.65 -20.60
N GLU A 86 -7.48 5.60 -21.53
CA GLU A 86 -6.47 6.65 -21.59
C GLU A 86 -6.65 7.58 -20.39
N LEU A 87 -5.60 7.68 -19.57
CA LEU A 87 -5.71 8.35 -18.30
C LEU A 87 -5.15 9.76 -18.37
N LYS A 88 -6.04 10.74 -18.43
CA LYS A 88 -5.74 12.12 -18.07
C LYS A 88 -6.36 12.41 -16.71
N ILE A 89 -5.65 12.05 -15.64
CA ILE A 89 -6.14 12.26 -14.29
C ILE A 89 -5.67 13.63 -13.82
N THR A 90 -6.63 14.51 -13.54
CA THR A 90 -6.38 15.89 -13.13
C THR A 90 -6.72 16.14 -11.66
N ASN A 91 -7.47 15.24 -11.02
CA ASN A 91 -7.87 15.40 -9.62
C ASN A 91 -8.06 14.05 -8.92
N LEU A 92 -8.23 14.10 -7.59
CA LEU A 92 -8.36 12.91 -6.76
C LEU A 92 -9.63 12.10 -7.06
N ASN A 93 -10.72 12.76 -7.46
CA ASN A 93 -11.98 12.05 -7.78
C ASN A 93 -11.83 11.21 -9.04
N GLU A 94 -11.18 11.73 -10.08
CA GLU A 94 -10.89 10.98 -11.30
C GLU A 94 -9.96 9.81 -11.00
N LEU A 95 -8.94 10.02 -10.20
CA LEU A 95 -8.02 8.98 -9.77
C LEU A 95 -8.78 7.88 -9.01
N ASN A 96 -9.65 8.27 -8.07
CA ASN A 96 -10.44 7.33 -7.28
C ASN A 96 -11.34 6.43 -8.15
N ASN A 97 -11.90 6.99 -9.22
CA ASN A 97 -12.79 6.24 -10.12
C ASN A 97 -12.05 5.27 -11.03
N GLN A 98 -10.77 5.46 -11.26
CA GLN A 98 -10.01 4.72 -12.26
C GLN A 98 -9.00 3.73 -11.70
N VAL A 99 -8.63 3.85 -10.43
CA VAL A 99 -7.67 2.93 -9.81
C VAL A 99 -8.31 1.59 -9.49
N ILE A 100 -7.55 0.52 -9.66
CA ILE A 100 -7.95 -0.81 -9.23
C ILE A 100 -7.69 -0.91 -7.72
N LYS A 101 -8.73 -1.17 -6.95
CA LYS A 101 -8.70 -1.29 -5.49
C LYS A 101 -8.77 -2.74 -5.02
N GLU A 102 -9.34 -3.59 -5.84
CA GLU A 102 -9.53 -5.00 -5.56
C GLU A 102 -9.07 -5.83 -6.75
N ILE A 103 -8.63 -7.02 -6.48
CA ILE A 103 -8.20 -7.94 -7.53
C ILE A 103 -9.44 -8.52 -8.19
N PRO A 104 -9.51 -8.51 -9.52
CA PRO A 104 -10.67 -9.03 -10.23
C PRO A 104 -10.92 -10.51 -9.91
N LYS A 105 -12.18 -10.85 -9.62
CA LYS A 105 -12.57 -12.21 -9.20
C LYS A 105 -12.46 -13.27 -10.29
N ASN A 106 -12.37 -12.86 -11.54
CA ASN A 106 -12.30 -13.75 -12.69
C ASN A 106 -10.92 -13.77 -13.35
N TYR A 107 -9.96 -13.76 -12.53
CA TYR A 107 -8.57 -13.79 -12.93
C TYR A 107 -8.10 -15.22 -13.20
#